data_cb585965302a328c92e1d5fb3b6c9caa
#
_entry.id   cb585965302a328c92e1d5fb3b6c9caa
#
_cell.length_a   1.000
_cell.length_b   1.000
_cell.length_c   1.000
_cell.angle_alpha   90.00
_cell.angle_beta   90.00
_cell.angle_gamma   90.00
#
_symmetry.space_group_name_H-M   'P 1'
#
loop_
_entity.id
_entity.type
_entity.pdbx_description
1 polymer ?
#
loop_
_entity_poly.entity_id
_entity_poly.type
_entity_poly.pdbx_seq_one_letter_code
_entity_poly.pdbx_strand_id
1 'polypeptide(L)'
;MISIISYRGTNQSPRNAFTLVELLVVIAIISILAAMLLPALATAKSKGQQIACLNNLRQLQLCWQLYVDDNNDALPPNATTVGGGRAAFVATSATWIRGNAWTDTTTSNIEHGVLFRYNQSVKIYKCPTDRSTVLDQGKLPRWRSFSMNAYLNDIPDPADRSCWHFLSQIKDPPPVKALVFVDEHEGSIENARFVVTQPGDWIWIDFPATRHNHGCNFTFADGHVEYWKWREPNTMAISRLKGWIQSQPAIPGTDRDLRRVHQAVPRIPIQ
;
A
#
# COMPACT_ATOMS: atom_id res chain seq x y z
N MET A 1 68.90 -16.58 62.71
CA MET A 1 67.72 -17.24 62.12
C MET A 1 67.32 -16.41 60.91
N ILE A 2 67.73 -16.87 59.68
CA ILE A 2 67.47 -16.12 58.46
C ILE A 2 66.32 -16.90 57.75
N SER A 3 65.16 -16.26 57.61
CA SER A 3 63.99 -16.86 56.96
C SER A 3 64.05 -16.59 55.44
N ILE A 4 64.13 -17.69 54.65
CA ILE A 4 64.16 -17.60 53.20
C ILE A 4 62.70 -17.55 52.70
N ILE A 5 62.29 -16.43 52.13
CA ILE A 5 60.97 -16.30 51.45
C ILE A 5 61.11 -16.90 50.07
N SER A 6 60.42 -18.03 49.84
CA SER A 6 60.31 -18.69 48.53
C SER A 6 59.30 -17.93 47.64
N TYR A 7 59.78 -17.33 46.57
CA TYR A 7 58.92 -16.71 45.54
C TYR A 7 58.32 -17.81 44.64
N ARG A 8 57.01 -18.02 44.76
CA ARG A 8 56.27 -18.88 43.81
C ARG A 8 56.09 -18.13 42.48
N GLY A 9 56.81 -18.55 41.47
CA GLY A 9 56.63 -18.07 40.13
C GLY A 9 55.24 -18.46 39.60
N THR A 10 54.44 -17.48 39.24
CA THR A 10 53.16 -17.69 38.52
C THR A 10 53.46 -18.14 37.10
N ASN A 11 53.12 -19.38 36.77
CA ASN A 11 53.14 -19.91 35.40
C ASN A 11 52.12 -19.10 34.58
N GLN A 12 52.56 -18.09 33.88
CA GLN A 12 51.76 -17.41 32.88
C GLN A 12 51.75 -18.31 31.63
N SER A 13 50.61 -18.94 31.32
CA SER A 13 50.39 -19.60 30.04
C SER A 13 50.67 -18.60 28.89
N PRO A 14 51.35 -19.02 27.81
CA PRO A 14 51.62 -18.14 26.67
C PRO A 14 50.29 -17.62 26.11
N ARG A 15 50.08 -16.32 26.20
CA ARG A 15 48.99 -15.66 25.51
C ARG A 15 49.30 -15.72 24.02
N ASN A 16 48.58 -16.53 23.27
CA ASN A 16 48.66 -16.52 21.81
C ASN A 16 48.35 -15.12 21.31
N ALA A 17 49.37 -14.40 20.86
CA ALA A 17 49.21 -13.09 20.26
C ALA A 17 48.66 -13.27 18.86
N PHE A 18 47.52 -12.63 18.59
CA PHE A 18 46.87 -12.66 17.28
C PHE A 18 47.70 -11.85 16.29
N THR A 19 48.04 -12.43 15.13
CA THR A 19 48.79 -11.71 14.10
C THR A 19 47.87 -10.78 13.28
N LEU A 20 48.44 -9.71 12.77
CA LEU A 20 47.70 -8.77 11.89
C LEU A 20 47.17 -9.47 10.64
N VAL A 21 47.88 -10.45 10.11
CA VAL A 21 47.48 -11.24 8.94
C VAL A 21 46.28 -12.13 9.25
N GLU A 22 46.24 -12.82 10.41
CA GLU A 22 45.11 -13.63 10.79
C GLU A 22 43.83 -12.78 10.93
N LEU A 23 43.94 -11.56 11.49
CA LEU A 23 42.81 -10.64 11.58
C LEU A 23 42.35 -10.22 10.17
N LEU A 24 43.30 -9.87 9.28
CA LEU A 24 43.03 -9.42 7.92
C LEU A 24 42.33 -10.48 7.07
N VAL A 25 42.74 -11.75 7.20
CA VAL A 25 42.10 -12.85 6.48
C VAL A 25 40.65 -13.05 6.98
N VAL A 26 40.42 -13.00 8.27
CA VAL A 26 39.07 -13.16 8.84
C VAL A 26 38.13 -12.07 8.34
N ILE A 27 38.55 -10.78 8.37
CA ILE A 27 37.68 -9.70 7.87
C ILE A 27 37.49 -9.81 6.35
N ALA A 28 38.47 -10.29 5.60
CA ALA A 28 38.30 -10.49 4.15
C ALA A 28 37.23 -11.58 3.87
N ILE A 29 37.28 -12.72 4.58
CA ILE A 29 36.29 -13.81 4.43
C ILE A 29 34.89 -13.29 4.82
N ILE A 30 34.77 -12.61 5.97
CA ILE A 30 33.48 -12.01 6.40
C ILE A 30 32.95 -11.04 5.35
N SER A 31 33.81 -10.18 4.78
CA SER A 31 33.41 -9.21 3.77
C SER A 31 32.88 -9.89 2.50
N ILE A 32 33.53 -10.96 2.03
CA ILE A 32 33.08 -11.73 0.86
C ILE A 32 31.73 -12.39 1.13
N LEU A 33 31.57 -13.04 2.28
CA LEU A 33 30.30 -13.67 2.66
C LEU A 33 29.18 -12.64 2.82
N ALA A 34 29.45 -11.51 3.46
CA ALA A 34 28.49 -10.42 3.61
C ALA A 34 28.07 -9.82 2.25
N ALA A 35 29.01 -9.65 1.32
CA ALA A 35 28.72 -9.12 -0.01
C ALA A 35 27.76 -10.01 -0.81
N MET A 36 27.77 -11.32 -0.60
CA MET A 36 26.84 -12.27 -1.23
C MET A 36 25.49 -12.33 -0.50
N LEU A 37 25.47 -12.19 0.83
CA LEU A 37 24.25 -12.30 1.63
C LEU A 37 23.37 -11.04 1.59
N LEU A 38 23.96 -9.84 1.56
CA LEU A 38 23.21 -8.58 1.63
C LEU A 38 22.19 -8.41 0.48
N PRO A 39 22.49 -8.68 -0.80
CA PRO A 39 21.52 -8.59 -1.89
C PRO A 39 20.37 -9.60 -1.74
N ALA A 40 20.69 -10.82 -1.33
CA ALA A 40 19.68 -11.86 -1.11
C ALA A 40 18.72 -11.49 0.03
N LEU A 41 19.24 -10.98 1.14
CA LEU A 41 18.46 -10.53 2.29
C LEU A 41 17.56 -9.33 1.93
N ALA A 42 18.07 -8.36 1.16
CA ALA A 42 17.30 -7.23 0.68
C ALA A 42 16.09 -7.67 -0.17
N THR A 43 16.33 -8.62 -1.08
CA THR A 43 15.27 -9.21 -1.93
C THR A 43 14.24 -9.98 -1.10
N ALA A 44 14.68 -10.80 -0.17
CA ALA A 44 13.80 -11.54 0.72
C ALA A 44 12.93 -10.61 1.59
N LYS A 45 13.52 -9.55 2.15
CA LYS A 45 12.81 -8.52 2.91
C LYS A 45 11.75 -7.82 2.07
N SER A 46 12.08 -7.42 0.84
CA SER A 46 11.14 -6.78 -0.07
C SER A 46 9.95 -7.68 -0.40
N LYS A 47 10.20 -8.98 -0.70
CA LYS A 47 9.14 -9.97 -0.91
C LYS A 47 8.28 -10.18 0.34
N GLY A 48 8.89 -10.28 1.53
CA GLY A 48 8.16 -10.39 2.78
C GLY A 48 7.23 -9.20 3.03
N GLN A 49 7.68 -7.99 2.75
CA GLN A 49 6.87 -6.77 2.85
C GLN A 49 5.72 -6.74 1.82
N GLN A 50 5.96 -7.22 0.60
CA GLN A 50 4.93 -7.37 -0.43
C GLN A 50 3.83 -8.34 0.01
N ILE A 51 4.21 -9.51 0.54
CA ILE A 51 3.27 -10.51 1.05
C ILE A 51 2.47 -9.94 2.24
N ALA A 52 3.11 -9.21 3.14
CA ALA A 52 2.43 -8.57 4.26
C ALA A 52 1.40 -7.52 3.77
N CYS A 53 1.73 -6.73 2.75
CA CYS A 53 0.79 -5.78 2.13
C CYS A 53 -0.38 -6.51 1.45
N LEU A 54 -0.13 -7.57 0.68
CA LEU A 54 -1.18 -8.41 0.08
C LEU A 54 -2.11 -9.00 1.14
N ASN A 55 -1.55 -9.45 2.26
CA ASN A 55 -2.34 -10.01 3.35
C ASN A 55 -3.21 -8.96 4.05
N ASN A 56 -2.72 -7.73 4.21
CA ASN A 56 -3.51 -6.61 4.72
C ASN A 56 -4.69 -6.32 3.79
N LEU A 57 -4.46 -6.22 2.49
CA LEU A 57 -5.50 -6.02 1.49
C LEU A 57 -6.50 -7.19 1.46
N ARG A 58 -6.04 -8.43 1.60
CA ARG A 58 -6.92 -9.61 1.68
C ARG A 58 -7.84 -9.56 2.89
N GLN A 59 -7.32 -9.14 4.05
CA GLN A 59 -8.14 -8.96 5.25
C GLN A 59 -9.18 -7.83 5.05
N LEU A 60 -8.77 -6.72 4.44
CA LEU A 60 -9.69 -5.62 4.14
C LEU A 60 -10.77 -6.04 3.12
N GLN A 61 -10.41 -6.83 2.11
CA GLN A 61 -11.34 -7.41 1.15
C GLN A 61 -12.34 -8.36 1.81
N LEU A 62 -11.90 -9.16 2.78
CA LEU A 62 -12.80 -10.00 3.57
C LEU A 62 -13.80 -9.16 4.37
N CYS A 63 -13.36 -8.03 4.97
CA CYS A 63 -14.27 -7.11 5.65
C CYS A 63 -15.32 -6.52 4.70
N TRP A 64 -14.90 -6.21 3.46
CA TRP A 64 -15.80 -5.75 2.42
C TRP A 64 -16.86 -6.79 2.05
N GLN A 65 -16.49 -8.07 1.90
CA GLN A 65 -17.43 -9.16 1.63
C GLN A 65 -18.41 -9.37 2.79
N LEU A 66 -17.89 -9.41 4.03
CA LEU A 66 -18.75 -9.53 5.22
C LEU A 66 -19.73 -8.36 5.35
N TYR A 67 -19.31 -7.14 4.97
CA TYR A 67 -20.21 -6.00 4.92
C TYR A 67 -21.35 -6.24 3.90
N VAL A 68 -21.02 -6.68 2.69
CA VAL A 68 -22.00 -6.95 1.63
C VAL A 68 -23.00 -8.01 2.06
N ASP A 69 -22.52 -9.09 2.67
CA ASP A 69 -23.38 -10.17 3.19
C ASP A 69 -24.33 -9.67 4.29
N ASP A 70 -23.85 -8.83 5.21
CA ASP A 70 -24.66 -8.27 6.31
C ASP A 70 -25.63 -7.16 5.87
N ASN A 71 -25.41 -6.55 4.68
CA ASN A 71 -26.18 -5.40 4.22
C ASN A 71 -27.01 -5.68 2.95
N ASN A 72 -27.52 -6.91 2.78
CA ASN A 72 -28.41 -7.28 1.67
C ASN A 72 -27.83 -6.95 0.29
N ASP A 73 -26.60 -7.41 0.02
CA ASP A 73 -25.90 -7.21 -1.24
C ASP A 73 -25.41 -5.77 -1.50
N ALA A 74 -25.70 -4.82 -0.58
CA ALA A 74 -25.27 -3.42 -0.73
C ALA A 74 -23.76 -3.28 -0.51
N LEU A 75 -23.11 -2.54 -1.41
CA LEU A 75 -21.68 -2.23 -1.33
C LEU A 75 -21.41 -1.20 -0.21
N PRO A 76 -20.26 -1.27 0.47
CA PRO A 76 -19.88 -0.24 1.43
C PRO A 76 -19.86 1.14 0.79
N PRO A 77 -20.44 2.17 1.42
CA PRO A 77 -20.41 3.53 0.88
C PRO A 77 -18.98 4.08 0.74
N ASN A 78 -18.73 4.82 -0.33
CA ASN A 78 -17.43 5.39 -0.69
C ASN A 78 -17.50 6.91 -0.95
N ALA A 79 -18.58 7.56 -0.52
CA ALA A 79 -18.87 8.97 -0.81
C ALA A 79 -17.86 9.92 -0.16
N THR A 80 -17.48 10.94 -0.91
CA THR A 80 -16.55 11.97 -0.46
C THR A 80 -17.08 13.36 -0.77
N THR A 81 -16.65 14.36 0.01
CA THR A 81 -16.80 15.76 -0.38
C THR A 81 -15.73 16.12 -1.41
N VAL A 82 -16.09 16.97 -2.35
CA VAL A 82 -15.16 17.55 -3.32
C VAL A 82 -14.85 18.99 -2.89
N GLY A 83 -13.58 19.32 -2.80
CA GLY A 83 -13.12 20.65 -2.39
C GLY A 83 -11.89 21.11 -3.16
N GLY A 84 -11.42 22.32 -2.89
CA GLY A 84 -10.21 22.88 -3.49
C GLY A 84 -8.93 22.43 -2.77
N GLY A 85 -8.09 21.65 -3.46
CA GLY A 85 -6.80 21.21 -2.95
C GLY A 85 -6.84 19.95 -2.06
N ARG A 86 -5.67 19.36 -1.83
CA ARG A 86 -5.47 18.05 -1.20
C ARG A 86 -6.15 17.82 0.16
N ALA A 87 -6.29 18.87 0.96
CA ALA A 87 -6.88 18.77 2.30
C ALA A 87 -8.41 18.89 2.31
N ALA A 88 -9.03 19.26 1.18
CA ALA A 88 -10.45 19.49 1.07
C ALA A 88 -11.24 18.27 0.53
N PHE A 89 -10.54 17.28 0.00
CA PHE A 89 -11.16 16.01 -0.38
C PHE A 89 -11.23 15.11 0.87
N VAL A 90 -12.42 15.00 1.43
CA VAL A 90 -12.64 14.29 2.70
C VAL A 90 -13.71 13.21 2.52
N ALA A 91 -13.42 11.99 2.92
CA ALA A 91 -14.44 10.95 2.99
C ALA A 91 -15.48 11.26 4.06
N THR A 92 -16.75 11.09 3.72
CA THR A 92 -17.90 11.51 4.55
C THR A 92 -18.16 10.58 5.74
N SER A 93 -19.16 10.88 6.55
CA SER A 93 -19.41 10.19 7.81
C SER A 93 -19.91 8.75 7.71
N ALA A 94 -20.42 8.33 6.56
CA ALA A 94 -21.01 7.00 6.38
C ALA A 94 -20.23 6.10 5.41
N THR A 95 -18.92 6.32 5.24
CA THR A 95 -18.09 5.60 4.28
C THR A 95 -17.33 4.43 4.90
N TRP A 96 -16.75 3.57 4.03
CA TRP A 96 -15.91 2.45 4.46
C TRP A 96 -14.72 2.89 5.33
N ILE A 97 -14.21 4.09 5.11
CA ILE A 97 -13.22 4.82 5.90
C ILE A 97 -13.52 6.31 5.83
N ARG A 98 -13.21 7.07 6.88
CA ARG A 98 -13.48 8.53 6.94
C ARG A 98 -12.21 9.35 6.74
N GLY A 99 -12.37 10.67 6.68
CA GLY A 99 -11.29 11.66 6.77
C GLY A 99 -10.40 11.75 5.54
N ASN A 100 -9.18 12.20 5.77
CA ASN A 100 -8.20 12.48 4.72
C ASN A 100 -6.81 11.98 5.13
N ALA A 101 -6.17 11.20 4.26
CA ALA A 101 -4.88 10.57 4.54
C ALA A 101 -3.73 11.59 4.78
N TRP A 102 -3.85 12.81 4.27
CA TRP A 102 -2.85 13.86 4.46
C TRP A 102 -2.95 14.58 5.81
N THR A 103 -4.14 14.64 6.40
CA THR A 103 -4.43 15.48 7.57
C THR A 103 -4.82 14.70 8.81
N ASP A 104 -5.14 13.42 8.69
CA ASP A 104 -5.55 12.59 9.81
C ASP A 104 -4.38 12.34 10.77
N THR A 105 -4.42 12.97 11.94
CA THR A 105 -3.39 12.84 12.98
C THR A 105 -3.61 11.65 13.91
N THR A 106 -4.79 11.03 13.88
CA THR A 106 -5.19 9.89 14.70
C THR A 106 -5.83 8.79 13.86
N THR A 107 -6.07 7.64 14.45
CA THR A 107 -6.73 6.48 13.83
C THR A 107 -8.26 6.57 13.83
N SER A 108 -8.83 7.58 14.48
CA SER A 108 -10.27 7.75 14.69
C SER A 108 -11.09 7.64 13.40
N ASN A 109 -10.61 8.21 12.30
CA ASN A 109 -11.29 8.16 11.01
C ASN A 109 -11.34 6.75 10.39
N ILE A 110 -10.39 5.89 10.72
CA ILE A 110 -10.41 4.46 10.36
C ILE A 110 -11.42 3.73 11.27
N GLU A 111 -11.34 3.96 12.58
CA GLU A 111 -12.14 3.26 13.59
C GLU A 111 -13.65 3.53 13.45
N HIS A 112 -14.02 4.69 12.90
CA HIS A 112 -15.41 5.05 12.62
C HIS A 112 -15.87 4.72 11.19
N GLY A 113 -15.02 4.10 10.35
CA GLY A 113 -15.40 3.56 9.05
C GLY A 113 -16.27 2.31 9.19
N VAL A 114 -17.21 2.10 8.24
CA VAL A 114 -18.19 0.99 8.34
C VAL A 114 -17.53 -0.40 8.26
N LEU A 115 -16.34 -0.53 7.70
CA LEU A 115 -15.61 -1.80 7.62
C LEU A 115 -14.84 -2.14 8.90
N PHE A 116 -14.55 -1.16 9.76
CA PHE A 116 -13.71 -1.38 10.95
C PHE A 116 -14.31 -2.40 11.92
N ARG A 117 -15.62 -2.47 12.03
CA ARG A 117 -16.32 -3.44 12.91
C ARG A 117 -16.01 -4.91 12.60
N TYR A 118 -15.59 -5.22 11.37
CA TYR A 118 -15.29 -6.59 10.94
C TYR A 118 -13.87 -7.05 11.24
N ASN A 119 -12.95 -6.15 11.57
CA ASN A 119 -11.54 -6.52 11.82
C ASN A 119 -10.94 -5.88 13.07
N GLN A 120 -11.42 -4.72 13.50
CA GLN A 120 -10.94 -3.93 14.65
C GLN A 120 -9.42 -3.71 14.68
N SER A 121 -8.79 -3.67 13.50
CA SER A 121 -7.34 -3.53 13.35
C SER A 121 -6.99 -2.40 12.37
N VAL A 122 -6.47 -1.31 12.90
CA VAL A 122 -5.97 -0.19 12.09
C VAL A 122 -4.84 -0.60 11.15
N LYS A 123 -4.04 -1.60 11.55
CA LYS A 123 -2.83 -2.01 10.81
C LYS A 123 -3.11 -2.51 9.39
N ILE A 124 -4.30 -3.08 9.15
CA ILE A 124 -4.64 -3.62 7.82
C ILE A 124 -4.98 -2.54 6.79
N TYR A 125 -5.13 -1.27 7.19
CA TYR A 125 -5.44 -0.16 6.29
C TYR A 125 -4.19 0.46 5.65
N LYS A 126 -3.01 -0.03 6.00
CA LYS A 126 -1.73 0.53 5.54
C LYS A 126 -0.78 -0.52 4.98
N CYS A 127 -0.13 -0.17 3.88
CA CYS A 127 1.00 -0.92 3.35
C CYS A 127 2.22 -0.79 4.27
N PRO A 128 2.88 -1.89 4.68
CA PRO A 128 4.05 -1.83 5.59
C PRO A 128 5.25 -1.08 5.01
N THR A 129 5.30 -0.88 3.70
CA THR A 129 6.37 -0.13 3.04
C THR A 129 6.05 1.33 2.82
N ASP A 130 4.81 1.77 3.10
CA ASP A 130 4.45 3.17 3.03
C ASP A 130 5.11 3.97 4.16
N ARG A 131 5.97 4.90 3.79
CA ARG A 131 6.70 5.80 4.69
C ARG A 131 6.18 7.24 4.67
N SER A 132 5.06 7.47 4.01
CA SER A 132 4.46 8.80 3.95
C SER A 132 4.06 9.32 5.34
N THR A 133 4.11 10.63 5.49
CA THR A 133 3.81 11.32 6.75
C THR A 133 2.62 12.25 6.60
N VAL A 134 1.97 12.52 7.71
CA VAL A 134 0.88 13.51 7.81
C VAL A 134 1.45 14.90 7.53
N LEU A 135 0.68 15.71 6.81
CA LEU A 135 1.07 17.06 6.41
C LEU A 135 1.35 17.91 7.66
N ASP A 136 2.47 18.63 7.62
CA ASP A 136 2.90 19.58 8.66
C ASP A 136 3.02 18.98 10.08
N GLN A 137 3.01 17.65 10.22
CA GLN A 137 3.15 16.92 11.48
C GLN A 137 4.51 16.23 11.64
N GLY A 138 5.53 16.72 10.96
CA GLY A 138 6.90 16.22 11.06
C GLY A 138 7.04 14.77 10.65
N LYS A 139 7.34 13.86 11.60
CA LYS A 139 7.55 12.43 11.33
C LYS A 139 6.31 11.57 11.61
N LEU A 140 5.14 12.13 11.89
CA LEU A 140 3.92 11.36 12.13
C LEU A 140 3.55 10.58 10.87
N PRO A 141 3.54 9.23 10.88
CA PRO A 141 3.21 8.45 9.70
C PRO A 141 1.72 8.55 9.38
N ARG A 142 1.35 8.51 8.11
CA ARG A 142 -0.05 8.37 7.70
C ARG A 142 -0.59 7.02 8.16
N TRP A 143 -1.89 6.97 8.41
CA TRP A 143 -2.54 5.79 8.97
C TRP A 143 -3.07 4.83 7.90
N ARG A 144 -3.20 5.27 6.66
CA ARG A 144 -3.70 4.47 5.54
C ARG A 144 -2.91 4.72 4.25
N SER A 145 -2.91 3.73 3.37
CA SER A 145 -2.38 3.78 2.00
C SER A 145 -3.26 3.02 1.00
N PHE A 146 -4.43 2.56 1.42
CA PHE A 146 -5.36 1.86 0.55
C PHE A 146 -6.59 2.73 0.27
N SER A 147 -7.07 2.64 -0.97
CA SER A 147 -8.29 3.30 -1.43
C SER A 147 -9.19 2.31 -2.14
N MET A 148 -10.50 2.59 -2.16
CA MET A 148 -11.50 1.79 -2.84
C MET A 148 -11.83 2.43 -4.19
N ASN A 149 -12.09 1.60 -5.19
CA ASN A 149 -12.49 2.03 -6.51
C ASN A 149 -13.69 3.00 -6.43
N ALA A 150 -13.57 4.16 -7.03
CA ALA A 150 -14.58 5.22 -6.99
C ALA A 150 -15.93 4.82 -7.61
N TYR A 151 -15.95 3.82 -8.49
CA TYR A 151 -17.20 3.31 -9.06
C TYR A 151 -17.97 2.34 -8.15
N LEU A 152 -17.53 2.14 -6.90
CA LEU A 152 -18.19 1.32 -5.90
C LEU A 152 -18.88 2.23 -4.87
N ASN A 153 -20.19 2.42 -5.02
CA ASN A 153 -21.10 3.12 -4.10
C ASN A 153 -20.59 4.52 -3.64
N ASP A 154 -20.06 5.28 -4.61
CA ASP A 154 -19.55 6.64 -4.37
C ASP A 154 -20.71 7.65 -4.16
N ILE A 155 -21.76 7.53 -4.96
CA ILE A 155 -22.94 8.38 -4.88
C ILE A 155 -24.03 7.63 -4.10
N PRO A 156 -24.53 8.16 -2.97
CA PRO A 156 -25.47 7.44 -2.11
C PRO A 156 -26.92 7.42 -2.66
N ASP A 157 -27.10 7.55 -3.97
CA ASP A 157 -28.38 7.44 -4.65
C ASP A 157 -28.42 6.14 -5.49
N PRO A 158 -29.19 5.11 -5.09
CA PRO A 158 -29.30 3.86 -5.83
C PRO A 158 -29.89 4.02 -7.25
N ALA A 159 -30.51 5.14 -7.57
CA ALA A 159 -30.99 5.46 -8.91
C ALA A 159 -29.86 5.96 -9.83
N ASP A 160 -28.75 6.44 -9.26
CA ASP A 160 -27.56 6.85 -10.02
C ASP A 160 -26.88 5.61 -10.62
N ARG A 161 -26.71 5.61 -11.92
CA ARG A 161 -26.07 4.50 -12.67
C ARG A 161 -24.61 4.76 -12.99
N SER A 162 -24.03 5.84 -12.47
CA SER A 162 -22.61 6.15 -12.65
C SER A 162 -21.69 5.29 -11.77
N CYS A 163 -22.25 4.56 -10.80
CA CYS A 163 -21.52 3.61 -9.97
C CYS A 163 -22.38 2.38 -9.63
N TRP A 164 -21.75 1.33 -9.13
CA TRP A 164 -22.42 0.16 -8.61
C TRP A 164 -22.78 0.34 -7.13
N HIS A 165 -24.02 0.02 -6.78
CA HIS A 165 -24.51 0.07 -5.39
C HIS A 165 -24.62 -1.31 -4.75
N PHE A 166 -24.74 -2.35 -5.56
CA PHE A 166 -24.92 -3.73 -5.12
C PHE A 166 -23.92 -4.66 -5.82
N LEU A 167 -23.47 -5.70 -5.10
CA LEU A 167 -22.53 -6.69 -5.65
C LEU A 167 -23.11 -7.36 -6.90
N SER A 168 -24.41 -7.66 -6.92
CA SER A 168 -25.12 -8.26 -8.04
C SER A 168 -25.12 -7.40 -9.32
N GLN A 169 -24.82 -6.12 -9.23
CA GLN A 169 -24.66 -5.22 -10.39
C GLN A 169 -23.29 -5.38 -11.07
N ILE A 170 -22.30 -5.94 -10.38
CA ILE A 170 -20.93 -6.11 -10.90
C ILE A 170 -20.93 -7.24 -11.94
N LYS A 171 -21.08 -6.88 -13.22
CA LYS A 171 -21.15 -7.83 -14.35
C LYS A 171 -20.14 -7.55 -15.45
N ASP A 172 -19.82 -6.27 -15.70
CA ASP A 172 -18.82 -5.86 -16.68
C ASP A 172 -17.94 -4.75 -16.11
N PRO A 173 -16.69 -5.09 -15.74
CA PRO A 173 -16.08 -6.42 -15.79
C PRO A 173 -16.70 -7.38 -14.76
N PRO A 174 -16.57 -8.70 -14.99
CA PRO A 174 -17.07 -9.68 -14.02
C PRO A 174 -16.31 -9.58 -12.68
N PRO A 175 -16.89 -10.07 -11.54
CA PRO A 175 -16.30 -9.92 -10.20
C PRO A 175 -14.82 -10.30 -10.10
N VAL A 176 -14.39 -11.33 -10.83
CA VAL A 176 -12.98 -11.77 -10.91
C VAL A 176 -12.04 -10.72 -11.55
N LYS A 177 -12.56 -9.70 -12.19
CA LYS A 177 -11.79 -8.61 -12.80
C LYS A 177 -12.16 -7.24 -12.25
N ALA A 178 -13.22 -7.15 -11.47
CA ALA A 178 -13.70 -5.88 -10.91
C ALA A 178 -12.86 -5.48 -9.70
N LEU A 179 -12.07 -4.42 -9.86
CA LEU A 179 -11.20 -3.83 -8.84
C LEU A 179 -12.01 -3.31 -7.65
N VAL A 180 -11.60 -3.67 -6.43
CA VAL A 180 -12.17 -3.14 -5.19
C VAL A 180 -11.18 -2.23 -4.47
N PHE A 181 -10.07 -2.76 -3.94
CA PHE A 181 -9.06 -1.97 -3.25
C PHE A 181 -7.74 -1.95 -4.00
N VAL A 182 -7.00 -0.87 -3.81
CA VAL A 182 -5.66 -0.65 -4.37
C VAL A 182 -4.73 -0.08 -3.31
N ASP A 183 -3.46 -0.49 -3.33
CA ASP A 183 -2.38 0.25 -2.66
C ASP A 183 -2.10 1.52 -3.47
N GLU A 184 -2.55 2.67 -2.97
CA GLU A 184 -2.47 3.94 -3.68
C GLU A 184 -1.16 4.67 -3.40
N HIS A 185 -0.72 5.46 -4.37
CA HIS A 185 0.49 6.27 -4.26
C HIS A 185 0.31 7.40 -3.24
N GLU A 186 1.36 7.65 -2.44
CA GLU A 186 1.32 8.67 -1.39
C GLU A 186 1.06 10.09 -1.88
N GLY A 187 1.24 10.36 -3.16
CA GLY A 187 1.00 11.67 -3.76
C GLY A 187 -0.43 11.92 -4.22
N SER A 188 -1.22 10.87 -4.47
CA SER A 188 -2.62 11.00 -4.90
C SER A 188 -3.62 10.68 -3.79
N ILE A 189 -3.30 9.76 -2.89
CA ILE A 189 -4.22 9.37 -1.81
C ILE A 189 -4.54 10.56 -0.88
N GLU A 190 -5.76 11.07 -0.95
CA GLU A 190 -6.29 12.06 -0.01
C GLU A 190 -7.53 11.55 0.72
N ASN A 191 -8.51 11.03 0.00
CA ASN A 191 -9.79 10.54 0.52
C ASN A 191 -9.87 9.01 0.53
N ALA A 192 -11.05 8.45 0.43
CA ALA A 192 -11.28 7.01 0.44
C ALA A 192 -11.35 6.39 -0.97
N ARG A 193 -11.35 7.23 -2.02
CA ARG A 193 -11.60 6.82 -3.40
C ARG A 193 -10.31 6.67 -4.19
N PHE A 194 -10.32 5.73 -5.11
CA PHE A 194 -9.36 5.62 -6.19
C PHE A 194 -10.10 5.90 -7.51
N VAL A 195 -9.87 7.07 -8.07
CA VAL A 195 -10.53 7.55 -9.28
C VAL A 195 -9.76 7.11 -10.52
N VAL A 196 -10.43 6.39 -11.39
CA VAL A 196 -9.91 5.94 -12.69
C VAL A 196 -10.78 6.54 -13.79
N THR A 197 -10.16 7.08 -14.83
CA THR A 197 -10.91 7.55 -16.01
C THR A 197 -11.56 6.41 -16.78
N GLN A 198 -12.53 6.74 -17.63
CA GLN A 198 -13.17 5.75 -18.50
C GLN A 198 -12.25 5.34 -19.67
N PRO A 199 -12.44 4.14 -20.24
CA PRO A 199 -11.72 3.73 -21.43
C PRO A 199 -11.88 4.72 -22.57
N GLY A 200 -10.75 5.23 -23.07
CA GLY A 200 -10.71 6.32 -24.06
C GLY A 200 -10.06 7.59 -23.53
N ASP A 201 -10.13 7.82 -22.23
CA ASP A 201 -9.43 8.91 -21.56
C ASP A 201 -8.05 8.44 -21.12
N TRP A 202 -7.01 9.02 -21.68
CA TRP A 202 -5.63 8.65 -21.40
C TRP A 202 -5.04 9.58 -20.31
N ILE A 203 -5.68 9.53 -19.13
CA ILE A 203 -5.32 10.34 -17.97
C ILE A 203 -5.35 9.48 -16.71
N TRP A 204 -4.27 9.47 -15.97
CA TRP A 204 -4.26 9.03 -14.59
C TRP A 204 -4.82 10.14 -13.70
N ILE A 205 -5.89 9.90 -12.97
CA ILE A 205 -6.39 10.81 -11.92
C ILE A 205 -5.68 10.46 -10.62
N ASP A 206 -5.91 9.25 -10.10
CA ASP A 206 -5.18 8.70 -8.98
C ASP A 206 -4.17 7.65 -9.44
N PHE A 207 -3.12 7.47 -8.65
CA PHE A 207 -1.98 6.65 -9.05
C PHE A 207 -1.87 5.43 -8.14
N PRO A 208 -1.75 4.23 -8.71
CA PRO A 208 -1.40 3.07 -7.92
C PRO A 208 0.04 3.17 -7.43
N ALA A 209 0.30 2.61 -6.26
CA ALA A 209 1.64 2.56 -5.70
C ALA A 209 2.62 1.75 -6.56
N THR A 210 3.92 1.97 -6.34
CA THR A 210 4.99 1.23 -7.01
C THR A 210 5.98 0.63 -5.99
N ARG A 211 5.53 0.49 -4.75
CA ARG A 211 6.36 0.17 -3.59
C ARG A 211 6.97 -1.23 -3.61
N HIS A 212 6.33 -2.17 -4.31
CA HIS A 212 6.71 -3.58 -4.32
C HIS A 212 7.38 -3.95 -5.63
N ASN A 213 8.67 -3.65 -5.76
CA ASN A 213 9.47 -3.96 -6.95
C ASN A 213 8.80 -3.47 -8.26
N HIS A 214 8.43 -2.18 -8.28
CA HIS A 214 7.77 -1.53 -9.41
C HIS A 214 6.39 -2.12 -9.73
N GLY A 215 5.60 -2.36 -8.73
CA GLY A 215 4.24 -2.87 -8.89
C GLY A 215 3.35 -2.51 -7.71
N CYS A 216 2.09 -2.86 -7.84
CA CYS A 216 1.00 -2.57 -6.93
C CYS A 216 0.19 -3.81 -6.58
N ASN A 217 -0.40 -3.81 -5.41
CA ASN A 217 -1.32 -4.84 -4.95
C ASN A 217 -2.77 -4.37 -5.10
N PHE A 218 -3.63 -5.26 -5.57
CA PHE A 218 -5.05 -5.03 -5.82
C PHE A 218 -5.89 -6.12 -5.20
N THR A 219 -7.16 -5.79 -4.91
CA THR A 219 -8.19 -6.78 -4.58
C THR A 219 -9.34 -6.70 -5.59
N PHE A 220 -10.10 -7.78 -5.70
CA PHE A 220 -11.19 -7.92 -6.66
C PHE A 220 -12.48 -8.35 -5.98
N ALA A 221 -13.61 -8.11 -6.64
CA ALA A 221 -14.94 -8.31 -6.05
C ALA A 221 -15.27 -9.76 -5.70
N ASP A 222 -14.60 -10.75 -6.31
CA ASP A 222 -14.68 -12.17 -5.94
C ASP A 222 -13.84 -12.55 -4.70
N GLY A 223 -13.08 -11.60 -4.15
CA GLY A 223 -12.27 -11.79 -2.93
C GLY A 223 -10.80 -12.12 -3.15
N HIS A 224 -10.36 -12.36 -4.38
CA HIS A 224 -8.95 -12.63 -4.62
C HIS A 224 -8.10 -11.35 -4.60
N VAL A 225 -6.79 -11.51 -4.46
CA VAL A 225 -5.79 -10.46 -4.45
C VAL A 225 -4.72 -10.73 -5.49
N GLU A 226 -4.28 -9.69 -6.20
CA GLU A 226 -3.23 -9.79 -7.19
C GLU A 226 -2.13 -8.75 -6.96
N TYR A 227 -0.92 -9.11 -7.37
CA TYR A 227 0.18 -8.19 -7.57
C TYR A 227 0.34 -7.89 -9.05
N TRP A 228 0.33 -6.61 -9.43
CA TRP A 228 0.56 -6.15 -10.80
C TRP A 228 1.91 -5.44 -10.89
N LYS A 229 2.81 -5.98 -11.70
CA LYS A 229 4.07 -5.30 -12.04
C LYS A 229 3.81 -4.30 -13.16
N TRP A 230 4.26 -3.06 -12.95
CA TRP A 230 4.17 -2.00 -13.95
C TRP A 230 5.19 -2.22 -15.08
N ARG A 231 4.80 -1.86 -16.28
CA ARG A 231 5.58 -2.07 -17.50
C ARG A 231 5.88 -0.79 -18.25
N GLU A 232 5.07 0.26 -18.06
CA GLU A 232 5.22 1.51 -18.77
C GLU A 232 6.19 2.45 -18.07
N PRO A 233 7.17 3.04 -18.82
CA PRO A 233 8.10 4.04 -18.28
C PRO A 233 7.36 5.24 -17.65
N ASN A 234 6.21 5.64 -18.21
CA ASN A 234 5.41 6.74 -17.72
C ASN A 234 4.84 6.45 -16.32
N THR A 235 4.26 5.27 -16.11
CA THR A 235 3.79 4.82 -14.78
C THR A 235 4.92 4.86 -13.76
N MET A 236 6.13 4.46 -14.17
CA MET A 236 7.32 4.51 -13.34
C MET A 236 7.85 5.92 -13.10
N ALA A 237 7.66 6.84 -14.03
CA ALA A 237 8.04 8.25 -13.87
C ALA A 237 7.12 8.94 -12.85
N ILE A 238 5.80 8.71 -12.93
CA ILE A 238 4.81 9.24 -12.00
C ILE A 238 5.14 8.81 -10.56
N SER A 239 5.55 7.56 -10.37
CA SER A 239 5.90 7.03 -9.03
C SER A 239 7.08 7.74 -8.35
N ARG A 240 7.85 8.52 -9.07
CA ARG A 240 8.98 9.29 -8.53
C ARG A 240 8.58 10.72 -8.14
N LEU A 241 7.40 11.16 -8.53
CA LEU A 241 6.89 12.47 -8.16
C LEU A 241 6.71 12.56 -6.64
N LYS A 242 6.89 13.75 -6.11
CA LYS A 242 6.78 14.02 -4.67
C LYS A 242 5.72 15.08 -4.40
N GLY A 243 5.17 15.02 -3.20
CA GLY A 243 4.10 15.92 -2.78
C GLY A 243 2.75 15.50 -3.34
N TRP A 244 1.81 16.44 -3.39
CA TRP A 244 0.49 16.20 -3.96
C TRP A 244 0.57 16.17 -5.50
N ILE A 245 0.11 15.09 -6.09
CA ILE A 245 0.13 14.85 -7.52
C ILE A 245 -1.30 14.99 -8.03
N GLN A 246 -1.50 15.93 -8.93
CA GLN A 246 -2.73 16.01 -9.71
C GLN A 246 -2.66 15.05 -10.91
N SER A 247 -3.79 14.91 -11.60
CA SER A 247 -3.88 14.08 -12.80
C SER A 247 -2.70 14.26 -13.76
N GLN A 248 -2.23 13.14 -14.32
CA GLN A 248 -1.10 13.10 -15.25
C GLN A 248 -1.53 12.45 -16.56
N PRO A 249 -1.11 12.98 -17.70
CA PRO A 249 -1.40 12.35 -18.98
C PRO A 249 -0.69 11.01 -19.10
N ALA A 250 -1.38 10.01 -19.64
CA ALA A 250 -0.81 8.79 -20.13
C ALA A 250 -0.57 8.89 -21.66
N ILE A 251 0.18 7.95 -22.22
CA ILE A 251 0.42 7.94 -23.67
C ILE A 251 -0.82 7.35 -24.37
N PRO A 252 -1.56 8.15 -25.17
CA PRO A 252 -2.80 7.71 -25.79
C PRO A 252 -2.61 6.44 -26.63
N GLY A 253 -3.52 5.49 -26.46
CA GLY A 253 -3.57 4.23 -27.22
C GLY A 253 -2.51 3.20 -26.86
N THR A 254 -1.45 3.53 -26.12
CA THR A 254 -0.31 2.63 -25.90
C THR A 254 0.01 2.31 -24.45
N ASP A 255 -0.45 3.10 -23.48
CA ASP A 255 -0.21 2.83 -22.06
C ASP A 255 -0.93 1.54 -21.62
N ARG A 256 -0.15 0.46 -21.51
CA ARG A 256 -0.66 -0.87 -21.13
C ARG A 256 -1.06 -0.95 -19.67
N ASP A 257 -0.43 -0.18 -18.82
CA ASP A 257 -0.71 -0.18 -17.37
C ASP A 257 -2.06 0.50 -17.10
N LEU A 258 -2.30 1.70 -17.66
CA LEU A 258 -3.59 2.37 -17.54
C LEU A 258 -4.71 1.56 -18.21
N ARG A 259 -4.46 1.00 -19.40
CA ARG A 259 -5.44 0.14 -20.08
C ARG A 259 -5.83 -1.06 -19.22
N ARG A 260 -4.88 -1.68 -18.51
CA ARG A 260 -5.17 -2.80 -17.60
C ARG A 260 -6.06 -2.36 -16.45
N VAL A 261 -5.82 -1.18 -15.88
CA VAL A 261 -6.67 -0.62 -14.82
C VAL A 261 -8.06 -0.26 -15.36
N HIS A 262 -8.16 0.33 -16.55
CA HIS A 262 -9.45 0.58 -17.23
C HIS A 262 -10.28 -0.69 -17.44
N GLN A 263 -9.64 -1.84 -17.66
CA GLN A 263 -10.34 -3.12 -17.82
C GLN A 263 -10.86 -3.69 -16.50
N ALA A 264 -10.44 -3.12 -15.37
CA ALA A 264 -10.83 -3.56 -14.03
C ALA A 264 -11.86 -2.63 -13.35
N VAL A 265 -12.32 -1.58 -14.05
CA VAL A 265 -13.39 -0.69 -13.57
C VAL A 265 -14.61 -0.80 -14.46
N PRO A 266 -15.82 -0.47 -13.95
CA PRO A 266 -17.04 -0.59 -14.74
C PRO A 266 -16.99 0.30 -15.98
N ARG A 267 -17.54 -0.21 -17.06
CA ARG A 267 -17.88 0.60 -18.23
C ARG A 267 -19.23 1.23 -17.97
N ILE A 268 -19.23 2.53 -17.73
CA ILE A 268 -20.47 3.28 -17.61
C ILE A 268 -20.99 3.51 -19.04
N PRO A 269 -22.21 3.10 -19.35
CA PRO A 269 -22.82 3.43 -20.66
C PRO A 269 -22.85 4.95 -20.80
N ILE A 270 -22.21 5.47 -21.84
CA ILE A 270 -22.36 6.88 -22.23
C ILE A 270 -23.82 7.01 -22.67
N GLN A 271 -24.63 7.78 -21.93
CA GLN A 271 -26.01 8.11 -22.28
C GLN A 271 -26.03 9.12 -23.41
#